data_25aa234e401b3396492ef9d6cdebdfac
#
_entry.id   25aa234e401b3396492ef9d6cdebdfac
#
_cell.length_a   1.000
_cell.length_b   1.000
_cell.length_c   1.000
_cell.angle_alpha   90.00
_cell.angle_beta   90.00
_cell.angle_gamma   90.00
#
_symmetry.space_group_name_H-M   'P 1'
#
loop_
_entity.id
_entity.type
_entity.pdbx_description
1 polymer ?
#
loop_
_entity_poly.entity_id
_entity_poly.type
_entity_poly.pdbx_seq_one_letter_code
_entity_poly.pdbx_strand_id
1 'polypeptide(L)'
;MTAKIISTLPKNDDSCGWLKQLPPRIAQPAFSGKQHADWVVLGAGFTGLAAARQLALLHPQARIVVLEAERAGEGSSARNSGFLVDSTLNEGHYSAAGLELYRRKYEIKRAGVLAVQQLVTDLGINCDFESNGKIHCTAVKSHEKKILNFSKLLTELKLSHKILAGEELQQRLGSSYYRMGLWTEGGVMLQPAKLARGMIEKLPQQVELFENSPVINWSKLSNSAGYQLSTPEGQLSCEKLIVAVNGFMTNCGLKPNRSFSLTLTASMTRPLTDAEDDAIGRPEPWGVLSAQSMGATVRLTKDRRILMRNTAEIWPKLNMSASDLELRKAKHLNGIKRRFPQLGDDIIESSWSGTICLSGNNANVFSELENGMFAAGCYNASGIGLGVLFGTEIAKLASGEMTEEIRMIQTNSNPMLLPPQPFLRWGVGLRLMRDRFF
;
A
#
# COMPACT_ATOMS: atom_id res chain seq x y z
N MET A 1 -0.01 -19.43 -29.56
CA MET A 1 0.23 -18.03 -29.12
C MET A 1 1.55 -17.96 -28.40
N THR A 2 2.31 -16.88 -28.56
CA THR A 2 3.63 -16.73 -27.91
C THR A 2 3.43 -16.50 -26.40
N ALA A 3 4.10 -17.30 -25.58
CA ALA A 3 4.07 -17.14 -24.13
C ALA A 3 4.68 -15.78 -23.74
N LYS A 4 4.06 -15.08 -22.81
CA LYS A 4 4.60 -13.85 -22.22
C LYS A 4 5.53 -14.21 -21.06
N ILE A 5 6.81 -13.89 -21.22
CA ILE A 5 7.84 -14.13 -20.20
C ILE A 5 7.82 -12.99 -19.18
N ILE A 6 7.85 -13.32 -17.91
CA ILE A 6 7.94 -12.36 -16.81
C ILE A 6 9.43 -12.10 -16.53
N SER A 7 9.87 -10.88 -16.82
CA SER A 7 11.30 -10.51 -16.81
C SER A 7 11.85 -10.20 -15.42
N THR A 8 11.01 -9.85 -14.47
CA THR A 8 11.42 -9.43 -13.12
C THR A 8 10.41 -9.96 -12.10
N LEU A 9 10.93 -10.72 -11.16
CA LEU A 9 10.18 -11.28 -10.06
C LEU A 9 10.40 -10.44 -8.79
N PRO A 10 9.43 -10.39 -7.85
CA PRO A 10 9.65 -9.80 -6.55
C PRO A 10 10.77 -10.53 -5.81
N LYS A 11 11.46 -9.81 -4.96
CA LYS A 11 12.42 -10.36 -4.01
C LYS A 11 12.32 -9.59 -2.71
N ASN A 12 11.81 -10.23 -1.68
CA ASN A 12 11.73 -9.68 -0.34
C ASN A 12 12.99 -10.03 0.46
N ASP A 13 13.19 -9.30 1.53
CA ASP A 13 14.24 -9.53 2.51
C ASP A 13 13.62 -9.62 3.91
N ASP A 14 14.39 -10.09 4.89
CA ASP A 14 13.94 -10.24 6.28
C ASP A 14 14.11 -8.96 7.12
N SER A 15 14.29 -7.80 6.47
CA SER A 15 14.60 -6.54 7.15
C SER A 15 13.37 -5.84 7.75
N CYS A 16 12.15 -6.18 7.33
CA CYS A 16 10.92 -5.46 7.67
C CYS A 16 10.60 -5.51 9.17
N GLY A 17 10.62 -4.34 9.83
CA GLY A 17 10.36 -4.23 11.26
C GLY A 17 8.95 -4.67 11.68
N TRP A 18 7.94 -4.53 10.83
CA TRP A 18 6.61 -5.03 11.10
C TRP A 18 6.53 -6.56 11.14
N LEU A 19 7.25 -7.24 10.23
CA LEU A 19 7.29 -8.70 10.19
C LEU A 19 8.07 -9.28 11.35
N LYS A 20 9.15 -8.61 11.78
CA LYS A 20 9.96 -9.02 12.95
C LYS A 20 9.20 -9.03 14.27
N GLN A 21 8.11 -8.28 14.37
CA GLN A 21 7.23 -8.26 15.53
C GLN A 21 6.26 -9.45 15.58
N LEU A 22 6.18 -10.24 14.52
CA LEU A 22 5.27 -11.38 14.43
C LEU A 22 6.00 -12.69 14.70
N PRO A 23 5.33 -13.67 15.29
CA PRO A 23 5.90 -15.00 15.40
C PRO A 23 6.18 -15.57 13.99
N PRO A 24 7.24 -16.39 13.84
CA PRO A 24 7.50 -17.10 12.59
C PRO A 24 6.27 -17.92 12.16
N ARG A 25 6.03 -18.02 10.86
CA ARG A 25 5.06 -18.96 10.29
C ARG A 25 5.71 -19.87 9.26
N ILE A 26 5.18 -21.05 9.13
CA ILE A 26 5.54 -21.97 8.05
C ILE A 26 4.90 -21.46 6.77
N ALA A 27 5.67 -21.38 5.68
CA ALA A 27 5.13 -21.07 4.36
C ALA A 27 4.23 -22.19 3.87
N GLN A 28 3.24 -21.84 3.06
CA GLN A 28 2.46 -22.84 2.32
C GLN A 28 3.36 -23.54 1.28
N PRO A 29 3.02 -24.75 0.85
CA PRO A 29 3.84 -25.49 -0.13
C PRO A 29 3.98 -24.72 -1.43
N ALA A 30 5.09 -24.96 -2.14
CA ALA A 30 5.25 -24.49 -3.50
C ALA A 30 4.36 -25.27 -4.46
N PHE A 31 3.87 -24.58 -5.51
CA PHE A 31 3.04 -25.19 -6.54
C PHE A 31 3.87 -26.12 -7.44
N SER A 32 3.42 -27.35 -7.63
CA SER A 32 4.09 -28.36 -8.47
C SER A 32 3.12 -29.14 -9.35
N GLY A 33 3.67 -29.76 -10.38
CA GLY A 33 2.93 -30.65 -11.28
C GLY A 33 2.07 -29.92 -12.31
N LYS A 34 1.17 -30.66 -12.94
CA LYS A 34 0.18 -30.12 -13.91
C LYS A 34 -1.22 -30.19 -13.31
N GLN A 35 -1.82 -29.02 -13.15
CA GLN A 35 -3.12 -28.91 -12.50
C GLN A 35 -4.04 -27.94 -13.26
N HIS A 36 -5.33 -27.98 -12.92
CA HIS A 36 -6.35 -27.07 -13.41
C HIS A 36 -7.10 -26.45 -12.24
N ALA A 37 -7.51 -25.19 -12.37
CA ALA A 37 -8.38 -24.50 -11.43
C ALA A 37 -9.46 -23.71 -12.19
N ASP A 38 -10.60 -23.48 -11.58
CA ASP A 38 -11.62 -22.60 -12.17
C ASP A 38 -11.12 -21.15 -12.15
N TRP A 39 -10.52 -20.77 -11.03
CA TRP A 39 -9.98 -19.43 -10.79
C TRP A 39 -8.52 -19.46 -10.34
N VAL A 40 -7.72 -18.59 -10.93
CA VAL A 40 -6.39 -18.31 -10.41
C VAL A 40 -6.29 -16.85 -10.02
N VAL A 41 -5.74 -16.59 -8.85
CA VAL A 41 -5.35 -15.26 -8.38
C VAL A 41 -3.83 -15.19 -8.35
N LEU A 42 -3.25 -14.27 -9.10
CA LEU A 42 -1.81 -14.03 -9.14
C LEU A 42 -1.43 -12.92 -8.17
N GLY A 43 -0.68 -13.28 -7.12
CA GLY A 43 -0.23 -12.41 -6.03
C GLY A 43 -1.11 -12.52 -4.78
N ALA A 44 -0.47 -12.73 -3.62
CA ALA A 44 -1.09 -12.88 -2.30
C ALA A 44 -0.83 -11.67 -1.39
N GLY A 45 -0.88 -10.43 -1.93
CA GLY A 45 -1.02 -9.19 -1.16
C GLY A 45 -2.47 -8.93 -0.75
N PHE A 46 -2.77 -7.78 -0.15
CA PHE A 46 -4.13 -7.42 0.27
C PHE A 46 -5.17 -7.64 -0.83
N THR A 47 -4.85 -7.25 -2.06
CA THR A 47 -5.78 -7.37 -3.21
C THR A 47 -6.07 -8.82 -3.56
N GLY A 48 -5.04 -9.64 -3.69
CA GLY A 48 -5.21 -11.05 -4.06
C GLY A 48 -5.91 -11.85 -2.96
N LEU A 49 -5.55 -11.62 -1.69
CA LEU A 49 -6.20 -12.27 -0.55
C LEU A 49 -7.68 -11.87 -0.43
N ALA A 50 -8.03 -10.59 -0.64
CA ALA A 50 -9.41 -10.13 -0.65
C ALA A 50 -10.19 -10.71 -1.85
N ALA A 51 -9.57 -10.76 -3.04
CA ALA A 51 -10.18 -11.34 -4.22
C ALA A 51 -10.44 -12.85 -4.06
N ALA A 52 -9.45 -13.61 -3.58
CA ALA A 52 -9.59 -15.04 -3.36
C ALA A 52 -10.69 -15.36 -2.32
N ARG A 53 -10.73 -14.58 -1.22
CA ARG A 53 -11.80 -14.70 -0.24
C ARG A 53 -13.17 -14.42 -0.85
N GLN A 54 -13.32 -13.35 -1.62
CA GLN A 54 -14.59 -12.99 -2.24
C GLN A 54 -15.04 -14.01 -3.28
N LEU A 55 -14.12 -14.53 -4.10
CA LEU A 55 -14.41 -15.63 -5.03
C LEU A 55 -14.93 -16.87 -4.30
N ALA A 56 -14.31 -17.21 -3.17
CA ALA A 56 -14.74 -18.37 -2.37
C ALA A 56 -16.15 -18.21 -1.80
N LEU A 57 -16.56 -16.98 -1.47
CA LEU A 57 -17.92 -16.67 -1.02
C LEU A 57 -18.94 -16.74 -2.18
N LEU A 58 -18.56 -16.26 -3.37
CA LEU A 58 -19.42 -16.24 -4.55
C LEU A 58 -19.52 -17.62 -5.23
N HIS A 59 -18.46 -18.41 -5.19
CA HIS A 59 -18.33 -19.69 -5.88
C HIS A 59 -17.86 -20.79 -4.91
N PRO A 60 -18.71 -21.24 -3.97
CA PRO A 60 -18.31 -22.16 -2.90
C PRO A 60 -17.87 -23.55 -3.39
N GLN A 61 -18.18 -23.91 -4.64
CA GLN A 61 -17.78 -25.19 -5.24
C GLN A 61 -16.59 -25.05 -6.20
N ALA A 62 -16.15 -23.82 -6.51
CA ALA A 62 -15.06 -23.62 -7.45
C ALA A 62 -13.71 -23.86 -6.78
N ARG A 63 -12.78 -24.42 -7.56
CA ARG A 63 -11.38 -24.52 -7.17
C ARG A 63 -10.69 -23.19 -7.40
N ILE A 64 -10.23 -22.55 -6.32
CA ILE A 64 -9.57 -21.24 -6.34
C ILE A 64 -8.13 -21.43 -5.91
N VAL A 65 -7.19 -21.10 -6.78
CA VAL A 65 -5.75 -21.20 -6.53
C VAL A 65 -5.14 -19.80 -6.48
N VAL A 66 -4.38 -19.52 -5.43
CA VAL A 66 -3.57 -18.29 -5.28
C VAL A 66 -2.10 -18.65 -5.46
N LEU A 67 -1.42 -18.02 -6.43
CA LEU A 67 0.02 -18.17 -6.65
C LEU A 67 0.75 -16.92 -6.14
N GLU A 68 1.67 -17.08 -5.19
CA GLU A 68 2.53 -16.04 -4.67
C GLU A 68 3.99 -16.37 -4.98
N ALA A 69 4.70 -15.37 -5.51
CA ALA A 69 6.08 -15.55 -5.93
C ALA A 69 7.05 -15.80 -4.77
N GLU A 70 6.77 -15.18 -3.62
CA GLU A 70 7.57 -15.27 -2.39
C GLU A 70 6.67 -15.73 -1.24
N ARG A 71 6.72 -15.08 -0.09
CA ARG A 71 5.83 -15.35 1.04
C ARG A 71 4.61 -14.43 1.01
N ALA A 72 3.44 -15.00 1.19
CA ALA A 72 2.18 -14.29 1.13
C ALA A 72 2.11 -13.15 2.15
N GLY A 73 1.63 -11.99 1.68
CA GLY A 73 1.48 -10.78 2.49
C GLY A 73 2.77 -10.02 2.79
N GLU A 74 3.95 -10.59 2.55
CA GLU A 74 5.24 -10.02 2.98
C GLU A 74 5.85 -9.00 2.00
N GLY A 75 5.23 -8.78 0.84
CA GLY A 75 5.57 -7.70 -0.09
C GLY A 75 5.11 -6.33 0.41
N SER A 76 4.69 -5.46 -0.51
CA SER A 76 4.23 -4.09 -0.20
C SER A 76 3.11 -4.04 0.84
N SER A 77 2.32 -5.11 0.97
CA SER A 77 1.23 -5.23 1.93
C SER A 77 1.70 -5.15 3.38
N ALA A 78 2.82 -5.82 3.73
CA ALA A 78 3.38 -5.74 5.08
C ALA A 78 4.38 -4.60 5.27
N ARG A 79 4.91 -3.98 4.18
CA ARG A 79 6.07 -3.07 4.24
C ARG A 79 5.70 -1.58 4.25
N ASN A 80 4.41 -1.25 4.26
CA ASN A 80 3.94 0.13 4.28
C ASN A 80 3.92 0.73 5.71
N SER A 81 3.61 2.01 5.83
CA SER A 81 3.63 2.72 7.12
C SER A 81 2.39 2.50 7.99
N GLY A 82 1.43 1.68 7.55
CA GLY A 82 0.23 1.35 8.32
C GLY A 82 -0.82 2.46 8.38
N PHE A 83 -0.83 3.37 7.41
CA PHE A 83 -1.86 4.41 7.30
C PHE A 83 -2.98 3.96 6.37
N LEU A 84 -4.17 3.85 6.91
CA LEU A 84 -5.42 3.65 6.19
C LEU A 84 -6.18 4.97 6.20
N VAL A 85 -6.27 5.64 5.05
CA VAL A 85 -6.73 7.04 4.98
C VAL A 85 -7.81 7.24 3.92
N ASP A 86 -8.82 8.03 4.26
CA ASP A 86 -9.89 8.45 3.36
C ASP A 86 -9.57 9.74 2.59
N SER A 87 -8.71 10.59 3.15
CA SER A 87 -8.40 11.92 2.63
C SER A 87 -6.91 12.23 2.74
N THR A 88 -6.34 12.94 1.78
CA THR A 88 -4.96 13.42 1.85
C THR A 88 -4.81 14.81 1.22
N LEU A 89 -3.88 15.60 1.76
CA LEU A 89 -3.60 16.97 1.32
C LEU A 89 -3.06 17.03 -0.12
N ASN A 90 -2.37 15.99 -0.56
CA ASN A 90 -1.61 16.02 -1.83
C ASN A 90 -2.43 15.60 -3.06
N GLU A 91 -3.75 15.46 -2.96
CA GLU A 91 -4.60 14.94 -4.06
C GLU A 91 -5.60 15.93 -4.63
N GLY A 92 -5.66 17.15 -4.12
CA GLY A 92 -6.64 18.14 -4.57
C GLY A 92 -6.12 19.56 -4.65
N HIS A 93 -6.81 20.37 -5.44
CA HIS A 93 -6.68 21.81 -5.46
C HIS A 93 -7.98 22.42 -4.96
N TYR A 94 -7.88 23.47 -4.14
CA TYR A 94 -9.04 24.23 -3.68
C TYR A 94 -9.58 25.09 -4.84
N SER A 95 -10.51 24.52 -5.60
CA SER A 95 -11.29 25.17 -6.66
C SER A 95 -12.58 24.38 -6.85
N ALA A 96 -13.61 24.99 -7.44
CA ALA A 96 -14.91 24.31 -7.66
C ALA A 96 -14.75 23.00 -8.46
N ALA A 97 -13.98 23.02 -9.55
CA ALA A 97 -13.69 21.81 -10.33
C ALA A 97 -12.84 20.79 -9.55
N GLY A 98 -11.87 21.27 -8.74
CA GLY A 98 -11.04 20.43 -7.88
C GLY A 98 -11.82 19.79 -6.73
N LEU A 99 -12.86 20.46 -6.22
CA LEU A 99 -13.71 19.95 -5.15
C LEU A 99 -14.45 18.67 -5.56
N GLU A 100 -15.08 18.66 -6.73
CA GLU A 100 -15.81 17.49 -7.21
C GLU A 100 -14.89 16.30 -7.48
N LEU A 101 -13.72 16.54 -8.10
CA LEU A 101 -12.72 15.51 -8.30
C LEU A 101 -12.20 14.95 -6.95
N TYR A 102 -12.00 15.84 -5.97
CA TYR A 102 -11.57 15.43 -4.63
C TYR A 102 -12.67 14.61 -3.92
N ARG A 103 -13.93 15.01 -4.02
CA ARG A 103 -15.08 14.28 -3.46
C ARG A 103 -15.11 12.83 -3.95
N ARG A 104 -15.01 12.60 -5.27
CA ARG A 104 -14.99 11.25 -5.86
C ARG A 104 -13.83 10.42 -5.32
N LYS A 105 -12.63 11.00 -5.20
CA LYS A 105 -11.46 10.31 -4.62
C LYS A 105 -11.64 10.00 -3.14
N TYR A 106 -12.24 10.92 -2.40
CA TYR A 106 -12.59 10.70 -1.00
C TYR A 106 -13.57 9.54 -0.84
N GLU A 107 -14.64 9.50 -1.63
CA GLU A 107 -15.65 8.44 -1.59
C GLU A 107 -15.05 7.06 -1.83
N ILE A 108 -14.21 6.90 -2.86
CA ILE A 108 -13.51 5.64 -3.12
C ILE A 108 -12.60 5.24 -1.95
N LYS A 109 -11.84 6.18 -1.40
CA LYS A 109 -10.97 5.91 -0.26
C LYS A 109 -11.74 5.60 1.02
N ARG A 110 -12.84 6.32 1.24
CA ARG A 110 -13.75 6.06 2.36
C ARG A 110 -14.33 4.66 2.28
N ALA A 111 -14.80 4.24 1.10
CA ALA A 111 -15.22 2.86 0.85
C ALA A 111 -14.10 1.86 1.16
N GLY A 112 -12.85 2.17 0.80
CA GLY A 112 -11.69 1.36 1.15
C GLY A 112 -11.43 1.27 2.66
N VAL A 113 -11.61 2.35 3.41
CA VAL A 113 -11.51 2.34 4.89
C VAL A 113 -12.59 1.43 5.48
N LEU A 114 -13.83 1.57 5.03
CA LEU A 114 -14.96 0.76 5.48
C LEU A 114 -14.78 -0.72 5.14
N ALA A 115 -14.27 -1.04 3.94
CA ALA A 115 -13.99 -2.41 3.53
C ALA A 115 -12.96 -3.10 4.44
N VAL A 116 -11.89 -2.40 4.84
CA VAL A 116 -10.91 -2.93 5.79
C VAL A 116 -11.52 -3.08 7.18
N GLN A 117 -12.26 -2.09 7.65
CA GLN A 117 -12.93 -2.13 8.96
C GLN A 117 -13.88 -3.33 9.04
N GLN A 118 -14.71 -3.52 8.02
CA GLN A 118 -15.64 -4.66 7.94
C GLN A 118 -14.87 -5.98 7.92
N LEU A 119 -13.83 -6.11 7.09
CA LEU A 119 -13.00 -7.31 7.00
C LEU A 119 -12.38 -7.67 8.36
N VAL A 120 -11.80 -6.67 9.04
CA VAL A 120 -11.16 -6.85 10.35
C VAL A 120 -12.19 -7.32 11.39
N THR A 121 -13.37 -6.74 11.38
CA THR A 121 -14.48 -7.09 12.30
C THR A 121 -14.99 -8.50 12.01
N ASP A 122 -15.33 -8.81 10.76
CA ASP A 122 -15.91 -10.11 10.36
C ASP A 122 -14.97 -11.28 10.64
N LEU A 123 -13.66 -11.07 10.45
CA LEU A 123 -12.65 -12.11 10.62
C LEU A 123 -12.02 -12.12 12.02
N GLY A 124 -12.34 -11.15 12.87
CA GLY A 124 -11.74 -11.03 14.20
C GLY A 124 -10.22 -10.81 14.13
N ILE A 125 -9.72 -10.05 13.13
CA ILE A 125 -8.29 -9.83 12.95
C ILE A 125 -7.79 -8.76 13.92
N ASN A 126 -6.87 -9.13 14.80
CA ASN A 126 -6.16 -8.18 15.66
C ASN A 126 -4.95 -7.60 14.92
N CYS A 127 -5.10 -6.42 14.33
CA CYS A 127 -4.06 -5.71 13.60
C CYS A 127 -3.74 -4.32 14.19
N ASP A 128 -3.95 -4.11 15.48
CA ASP A 128 -3.76 -2.83 16.15
C ASP A 128 -4.52 -1.70 15.43
N PHE A 129 -5.80 -1.94 15.15
CA PHE A 129 -6.65 -1.02 14.41
C PHE A 129 -7.05 0.16 15.29
N GLU A 130 -6.52 1.36 15.01
CA GLU A 130 -6.67 2.57 15.81
C GLU A 130 -7.32 3.69 14.98
N SER A 131 -8.58 4.05 15.30
CA SER A 131 -9.34 5.11 14.62
C SER A 131 -9.12 6.49 15.26
N ASN A 132 -7.84 6.86 15.53
CA ASN A 132 -7.48 8.10 16.24
C ASN A 132 -7.33 9.31 15.32
N GLY A 133 -7.70 9.17 14.06
CA GLY A 133 -7.45 10.18 13.04
C GLY A 133 -5.98 10.21 12.60
N LYS A 134 -5.65 11.17 11.72
CA LYS A 134 -4.29 11.43 11.24
C LYS A 134 -4.02 12.92 11.23
N ILE A 135 -2.76 13.31 11.23
CA ILE A 135 -2.37 14.72 11.26
C ILE A 135 -1.49 15.04 10.04
N HIS A 136 -1.89 16.01 9.22
CA HIS A 136 -1.01 16.56 8.21
C HIS A 136 -0.21 17.72 8.82
N CYS A 137 1.12 17.60 8.88
CA CYS A 137 1.96 18.59 9.55
C CYS A 137 2.96 19.27 8.62
N THR A 138 3.32 20.51 8.98
CA THR A 138 4.44 21.23 8.41
C THR A 138 5.34 21.84 9.48
N ALA A 139 6.65 21.85 9.21
CA ALA A 139 7.66 22.61 9.94
C ALA A 139 8.08 23.88 9.18
N VAL A 140 7.54 24.13 7.98
CA VAL A 140 7.94 25.21 7.08
C VAL A 140 6.81 26.23 6.95
N LYS A 141 7.09 27.49 7.25
CA LYS A 141 6.09 28.58 7.24
C LYS A 141 5.37 28.72 5.90
N SER A 142 6.08 28.62 4.78
CA SER A 142 5.46 28.71 3.44
C SER A 142 4.44 27.61 3.13
N HIS A 143 4.52 26.46 3.83
CA HIS A 143 3.58 25.34 3.66
C HIS A 143 2.34 25.44 4.56
N GLU A 144 2.27 26.38 5.50
CA GLU A 144 1.06 26.58 6.33
C GLU A 144 -0.15 26.89 5.45
N LYS A 145 0.03 27.64 4.36
CA LYS A 145 -1.03 27.94 3.39
C LYS A 145 -1.63 26.66 2.77
N LYS A 146 -0.82 25.60 2.55
CA LYS A 146 -1.32 24.33 2.03
C LYS A 146 -2.27 23.65 3.03
N ILE A 147 -1.91 23.68 4.32
CA ILE A 147 -2.73 23.16 5.42
C ILE A 147 -4.05 23.93 5.53
N LEU A 148 -4.00 25.26 5.51
CA LEU A 148 -5.18 26.11 5.58
C LEU A 148 -6.11 25.92 4.37
N ASN A 149 -5.56 25.77 3.16
CA ASN A 149 -6.36 25.48 1.98
C ASN A 149 -7.01 24.09 2.05
N PHE A 150 -6.31 23.11 2.62
CA PHE A 150 -6.88 21.79 2.83
C PHE A 150 -7.99 21.80 3.89
N SER A 151 -7.83 22.58 4.97
CA SER A 151 -8.89 22.79 5.95
C SER A 151 -10.16 23.36 5.30
N LYS A 152 -10.03 24.39 4.44
CA LYS A 152 -11.17 24.94 3.70
C LYS A 152 -11.88 23.88 2.85
N LEU A 153 -11.11 23.06 2.11
CA LEU A 153 -11.67 21.99 1.30
C LEU A 153 -12.42 20.95 2.16
N LEU A 154 -11.90 20.61 3.33
CA LEU A 154 -12.59 19.69 4.25
C LEU A 154 -13.86 20.30 4.84
N THR A 155 -13.89 21.63 5.10
CA THR A 155 -15.10 22.36 5.51
C THR A 155 -16.19 22.27 4.42
N GLU A 156 -15.85 22.52 3.16
CA GLU A 156 -16.79 22.42 2.02
C GLU A 156 -17.33 20.97 1.87
N LEU A 157 -16.52 19.98 2.18
CA LEU A 157 -16.94 18.57 2.18
C LEU A 157 -17.65 18.14 3.47
N LYS A 158 -17.80 19.04 4.45
CA LYS A 158 -18.38 18.76 5.77
C LYS A 158 -17.68 17.62 6.51
N LEU A 159 -16.34 17.53 6.35
CA LEU A 159 -15.52 16.51 7.00
C LEU A 159 -14.92 17.06 8.30
N SER A 160 -14.99 16.25 9.35
CA SER A 160 -14.47 16.60 10.68
C SER A 160 -12.94 16.78 10.64
N HIS A 161 -12.48 17.94 11.07
CA HIS A 161 -11.07 18.29 11.13
C HIS A 161 -10.79 19.41 12.14
N LYS A 162 -9.52 19.52 12.57
CA LYS A 162 -9.08 20.55 13.51
C LYS A 162 -7.66 21.01 13.16
N ILE A 163 -7.45 22.33 13.11
CA ILE A 163 -6.10 22.91 13.04
C ILE A 163 -5.48 22.84 14.43
N LEU A 164 -4.24 22.35 14.49
CA LEU A 164 -3.42 22.24 15.68
C LEU A 164 -2.17 23.12 15.52
N ALA A 165 -1.83 23.90 16.54
CA ALA A 165 -0.63 24.75 16.52
C ALA A 165 -0.12 24.99 17.95
N GLY A 166 1.10 25.54 18.06
CA GLY A 166 1.69 25.91 19.35
C GLY A 166 1.77 24.72 20.32
N GLU A 167 1.41 24.99 21.58
CA GLU A 167 1.51 24.02 22.68
C GLU A 167 0.62 22.80 22.48
N GLU A 168 -0.60 22.97 21.95
CA GLU A 168 -1.52 21.84 21.69
C GLU A 168 -0.91 20.83 20.70
N LEU A 169 -0.28 21.31 19.61
CA LEU A 169 0.39 20.44 18.65
C LEU A 169 1.61 19.76 19.25
N GLN A 170 2.38 20.51 20.05
CA GLN A 170 3.57 19.99 20.73
C GLN A 170 3.20 18.87 21.72
N GLN A 171 2.20 19.07 22.56
CA GLN A 171 1.71 18.07 23.49
C GLN A 171 1.17 16.83 22.77
N ARG A 172 0.39 17.05 21.68
CA ARG A 172 -0.20 15.96 20.89
C ARG A 172 0.84 15.06 20.24
N LEU A 173 2.00 15.60 19.85
CA LEU A 173 3.06 14.88 19.13
C LEU A 173 4.30 14.56 19.97
N GLY A 174 4.45 15.16 21.16
CA GLY A 174 5.67 15.10 21.95
C GLY A 174 6.87 15.75 21.28
N SER A 175 6.63 16.75 20.40
CA SER A 175 7.66 17.35 19.56
C SER A 175 7.35 18.81 19.23
N SER A 176 8.32 19.70 19.42
CA SER A 176 8.24 21.11 19.01
C SER A 176 8.65 21.37 17.55
N TYR A 177 8.99 20.33 16.81
CA TYR A 177 9.49 20.44 15.44
C TYR A 177 8.46 21.03 14.46
N TYR A 178 7.19 20.73 14.65
CA TYR A 178 6.12 21.14 13.75
C TYR A 178 5.51 22.48 14.14
N ARG A 179 5.24 23.31 13.15
CA ARG A 179 4.64 24.65 13.32
C ARG A 179 3.11 24.61 13.28
N MET A 180 2.55 23.79 12.40
CA MET A 180 1.12 23.65 12.17
C MET A 180 0.79 22.22 11.79
N GLY A 181 -0.33 21.74 12.29
CA GLY A 181 -0.94 20.46 11.97
C GLY A 181 -2.42 20.62 11.63
N LEU A 182 -2.94 19.69 10.85
CA LEU A 182 -4.36 19.54 10.57
C LEU A 182 -4.74 18.10 10.89
N TRP A 183 -5.42 17.90 11.99
CA TRP A 183 -6.01 16.63 12.34
C TRP A 183 -7.27 16.38 11.53
N THR A 184 -7.50 15.15 11.08
CA THR A 184 -8.69 14.69 10.37
C THR A 184 -9.15 13.36 10.93
N GLU A 185 -10.44 13.20 11.15
CA GLU A 185 -11.06 12.03 11.79
C GLU A 185 -10.89 10.74 10.98
N GLY A 186 -11.01 10.79 9.65
CA GLY A 186 -11.04 9.62 8.76
C GLY A 186 -9.69 8.92 8.54
N GLY A 187 -8.76 9.05 9.50
CA GLY A 187 -7.47 8.35 9.50
C GLY A 187 -7.47 7.18 10.48
N VAL A 188 -7.07 6.01 9.99
CA VAL A 188 -6.85 4.82 10.81
C VAL A 188 -5.39 4.41 10.71
N MET A 189 -4.83 4.00 11.81
CA MET A 189 -3.51 3.37 11.88
C MET A 189 -3.65 1.91 12.26
N LEU A 190 -2.86 1.05 11.61
CA LEU A 190 -2.85 -0.37 11.88
C LEU A 190 -1.45 -0.96 11.67
N GLN A 191 -1.21 -2.16 12.16
CA GLN A 191 0.00 -2.92 11.90
C GLN A 191 -0.21 -3.75 10.61
N PRO A 192 0.42 -3.37 9.48
CA PRO A 192 0.06 -3.91 8.17
C PRO A 192 0.42 -5.39 8.00
N ALA A 193 1.49 -5.86 8.65
CA ALA A 193 1.85 -7.28 8.60
C ALA A 193 0.88 -8.14 9.44
N LYS A 194 0.34 -7.63 10.56
CA LYS A 194 -0.74 -8.31 11.30
C LYS A 194 -2.00 -8.44 10.46
N LEU A 195 -2.38 -7.38 9.74
CA LEU A 195 -3.54 -7.44 8.83
C LEU A 195 -3.32 -8.50 7.74
N ALA A 196 -2.16 -8.47 7.06
CA ALA A 196 -1.85 -9.44 6.01
C ALA A 196 -1.83 -10.88 6.55
N ARG A 197 -1.22 -11.10 7.72
CA ARG A 197 -1.16 -12.38 8.40
C ARG A 197 -2.56 -12.89 8.76
N GLY A 198 -3.40 -12.03 9.34
CA GLY A 198 -4.77 -12.39 9.70
C GLY A 198 -5.61 -12.73 8.47
N MET A 199 -5.45 -12.02 7.35
CA MET A 199 -6.12 -12.37 6.09
C MET A 199 -5.71 -13.74 5.56
N ILE A 200 -4.43 -14.12 5.68
CA ILE A 200 -3.93 -15.44 5.28
C ILE A 200 -4.50 -16.55 6.18
N GLU A 201 -4.44 -16.36 7.47
CA GLU A 201 -4.92 -17.33 8.47
C GLU A 201 -6.42 -17.55 8.42
N LYS A 202 -7.17 -16.57 7.92
CA LYS A 202 -8.63 -16.60 7.77
C LYS A 202 -9.11 -16.81 6.33
N LEU A 203 -8.23 -17.26 5.43
CA LEU A 203 -8.66 -17.68 4.10
C LEU A 203 -9.66 -18.83 4.21
N PRO A 204 -10.73 -18.84 3.39
CA PRO A 204 -11.63 -20.00 3.30
C PRO A 204 -10.89 -21.27 2.90
N GLN A 205 -11.31 -22.41 3.43
CA GLN A 205 -10.63 -23.71 3.22
C GLN A 205 -10.52 -24.15 1.76
N GLN A 206 -11.46 -23.72 0.90
CA GLN A 206 -11.43 -24.01 -0.54
C GLN A 206 -10.44 -23.15 -1.33
N VAL A 207 -9.76 -22.20 -0.70
CA VAL A 207 -8.69 -21.41 -1.33
C VAL A 207 -7.36 -22.11 -1.11
N GLU A 208 -6.77 -22.59 -2.19
CA GLU A 208 -5.43 -23.18 -2.16
C GLU A 208 -4.38 -22.08 -2.39
N LEU A 209 -3.62 -21.78 -1.36
CA LEU A 209 -2.52 -20.82 -1.42
C LEU A 209 -1.18 -21.55 -1.62
N PHE A 210 -0.45 -21.19 -2.66
CA PHE A 210 0.90 -21.65 -2.91
C PHE A 210 1.89 -20.48 -2.84
N GLU A 211 2.88 -20.60 -1.98
CA GLU A 211 3.98 -19.64 -1.80
C GLU A 211 5.24 -20.12 -2.52
N ASN A 212 6.23 -19.25 -2.68
CA ASN A 212 7.45 -19.55 -3.43
C ASN A 212 7.16 -20.14 -4.82
N SER A 213 6.09 -19.63 -5.43
CA SER A 213 5.52 -20.13 -6.68
C SER A 213 5.48 -19.03 -7.74
N PRO A 214 6.64 -18.44 -8.10
CA PRO A 214 6.68 -17.35 -9.07
C PRO A 214 6.17 -17.83 -10.42
N VAL A 215 5.18 -17.13 -10.97
CA VAL A 215 4.78 -17.32 -12.36
C VAL A 215 5.86 -16.73 -13.26
N ILE A 216 6.53 -17.57 -14.05
CA ILE A 216 7.64 -17.19 -14.94
C ILE A 216 7.19 -16.90 -16.36
N ASN A 217 6.07 -17.48 -16.77
CA ASN A 217 5.40 -17.13 -18.03
C ASN A 217 3.91 -17.45 -17.98
N TRP A 218 3.16 -16.87 -18.89
CA TRP A 218 1.75 -17.19 -19.09
C TRP A 218 1.34 -17.06 -20.57
N SER A 219 0.29 -17.77 -20.96
CA SER A 219 -0.30 -17.72 -22.30
C SER A 219 -1.81 -18.01 -22.25
N LYS A 220 -2.54 -17.60 -23.28
CA LYS A 220 -3.91 -18.08 -23.49
C LYS A 220 -3.90 -19.55 -23.93
N LEU A 221 -4.89 -20.29 -23.52
CA LEU A 221 -5.12 -21.65 -24.04
C LEU A 221 -5.51 -21.60 -25.52
N SER A 222 -4.98 -22.54 -26.31
CA SER A 222 -5.16 -22.53 -27.77
C SER A 222 -6.55 -23.00 -28.21
N ASN A 223 -7.16 -23.90 -27.44
CA ASN A 223 -8.37 -24.66 -27.86
C ASN A 223 -9.58 -24.40 -26.94
N SER A 224 -9.44 -23.54 -25.94
CA SER A 224 -10.50 -23.16 -24.99
C SER A 224 -10.32 -21.76 -24.48
N ALA A 225 -11.39 -21.18 -23.89
CA ALA A 225 -11.25 -19.99 -23.09
C ALA A 225 -10.36 -20.29 -21.86
N GLY A 226 -9.50 -19.33 -21.47
CA GLY A 226 -8.67 -19.46 -20.27
C GLY A 226 -7.18 -19.28 -20.50
N TYR A 227 -6.41 -19.59 -19.46
CA TYR A 227 -4.99 -19.26 -19.36
C TYR A 227 -4.17 -20.45 -18.86
N GLN A 228 -2.93 -20.49 -19.31
CA GLN A 228 -1.88 -21.38 -18.80
C GLN A 228 -0.82 -20.53 -18.13
N LEU A 229 -0.51 -20.82 -16.87
CA LEU A 229 0.57 -20.22 -16.11
C LEU A 229 1.64 -21.28 -15.84
N SER A 230 2.92 -20.88 -15.91
CA SER A 230 4.05 -21.76 -15.57
C SER A 230 4.81 -21.20 -14.37
N THR A 231 5.11 -22.06 -13.43
CA THR A 231 6.04 -21.86 -12.33
C THR A 231 7.30 -22.69 -12.57
N PRO A 232 8.39 -22.56 -11.79
CA PRO A 232 9.56 -23.41 -11.94
C PRO A 232 9.26 -24.91 -11.85
N GLU A 233 8.27 -25.33 -11.04
CA GLU A 233 8.00 -26.72 -10.73
C GLU A 233 6.63 -27.21 -11.29
N GLY A 234 5.85 -26.33 -11.93
CA GLY A 234 4.51 -26.72 -12.36
C GLY A 234 3.88 -25.86 -13.44
N GLN A 235 2.75 -26.36 -13.94
CA GLN A 235 1.89 -25.68 -14.90
C GLN A 235 0.45 -25.71 -14.38
N LEU A 236 -0.17 -24.53 -14.31
CA LEU A 236 -1.55 -24.35 -13.87
C LEU A 236 -2.39 -23.77 -15.01
N SER A 237 -3.41 -24.49 -15.44
CA SER A 237 -4.43 -23.94 -16.33
C SER A 237 -5.61 -23.38 -15.54
N CYS A 238 -6.28 -22.36 -16.05
CA CYS A 238 -7.49 -21.83 -15.44
C CYS A 238 -8.46 -21.26 -16.47
N GLU A 239 -9.74 -21.18 -16.10
CA GLU A 239 -10.76 -20.52 -16.91
C GLU A 239 -10.66 -19.01 -16.77
N LYS A 240 -10.49 -18.50 -15.54
CA LYS A 240 -10.41 -17.08 -15.23
C LYS A 240 -9.19 -16.75 -14.37
N LEU A 241 -8.61 -15.57 -14.65
CA LEU A 241 -7.39 -15.11 -14.00
C LEU A 241 -7.59 -13.70 -13.42
N ILE A 242 -7.33 -13.53 -12.13
CA ILE A 242 -7.24 -12.22 -11.47
C ILE A 242 -5.76 -11.87 -11.22
N VAL A 243 -5.29 -10.77 -11.78
CA VAL A 243 -3.91 -10.30 -11.62
C VAL A 243 -3.87 -9.20 -10.56
N ALA A 244 -3.29 -9.51 -9.40
CA ALA A 244 -3.23 -8.68 -8.20
C ALA A 244 -1.79 -8.35 -7.77
N VAL A 245 -0.89 -8.16 -8.74
CA VAL A 245 0.55 -7.98 -8.52
C VAL A 245 1.01 -6.51 -8.43
N ASN A 246 0.08 -5.56 -8.39
CA ASN A 246 0.31 -4.11 -8.25
C ASN A 246 1.49 -3.59 -9.10
N GLY A 247 2.62 -3.24 -8.49
CA GLY A 247 3.80 -2.69 -9.17
C GLY A 247 4.49 -3.62 -10.16
N PHE A 248 4.20 -4.92 -10.15
CA PHE A 248 4.77 -5.91 -11.07
C PHE A 248 3.91 -6.17 -12.32
N MET A 249 2.79 -5.48 -12.48
CA MET A 249 1.86 -5.69 -13.60
C MET A 249 2.53 -5.48 -14.96
N THR A 250 3.36 -4.46 -15.09
CA THR A 250 4.12 -4.19 -16.33
C THR A 250 5.16 -5.28 -16.63
N ASN A 251 5.73 -5.90 -15.58
CA ASN A 251 6.66 -7.03 -15.72
C ASN A 251 5.95 -8.29 -16.22
N CYS A 252 4.66 -8.43 -15.92
CA CYS A 252 3.80 -9.48 -16.48
C CYS A 252 3.37 -9.21 -17.93
N GLY A 253 3.85 -8.12 -18.57
CA GLY A 253 3.46 -7.72 -19.92
C GLY A 253 2.05 -7.12 -20.03
N LEU A 254 1.50 -6.66 -18.89
CA LEU A 254 0.15 -6.08 -18.81
C LEU A 254 0.21 -4.57 -18.62
N LYS A 255 -0.70 -3.83 -19.27
CA LYS A 255 -0.76 -2.34 -19.21
C LYS A 255 0.61 -1.68 -19.33
N PRO A 256 1.42 -1.97 -20.37
CA PRO A 256 2.76 -1.42 -20.51
C PRO A 256 2.71 0.11 -20.56
N ASN A 257 3.74 0.77 -19.99
CA ASN A 257 3.89 2.23 -19.96
C ASN A 257 2.71 3.00 -19.37
N ARG A 258 1.96 2.40 -18.43
CA ARG A 258 0.83 3.05 -17.75
C ARG A 258 1.07 3.29 -16.26
N SER A 259 2.09 2.65 -15.72
CA SER A 259 2.49 2.82 -14.33
C SER A 259 3.99 2.69 -14.18
N PHE A 260 4.51 3.19 -13.06
CA PHE A 260 5.91 3.07 -12.68
C PHE A 260 6.02 2.83 -11.18
N SER A 261 7.12 2.22 -10.78
CA SER A 261 7.37 1.92 -9.37
C SER A 261 8.37 2.90 -8.76
N LEU A 262 8.13 3.28 -7.51
CA LEU A 262 9.10 3.93 -6.64
C LEU A 262 9.40 3.02 -5.46
N THR A 263 10.66 3.01 -5.04
CA THR A 263 11.09 2.35 -3.80
C THR A 263 11.14 3.38 -2.69
N LEU A 264 10.47 3.07 -1.61
CA LEU A 264 10.46 3.83 -0.37
C LEU A 264 11.25 3.06 0.68
N THR A 265 11.91 3.77 1.60
CA THR A 265 12.52 3.12 2.76
C THR A 265 11.94 3.68 4.05
N ALA A 266 11.82 2.82 5.03
CA ALA A 266 11.39 3.16 6.38
C ALA A 266 12.37 2.56 7.40
N SER A 267 12.45 3.21 8.55
CA SER A 267 13.08 2.66 9.75
C SER A 267 12.12 2.72 10.91
N MET A 268 12.31 1.79 11.84
CA MET A 268 11.56 1.70 13.08
C MET A 268 12.51 1.60 14.25
N THR A 269 12.22 2.33 15.30
CA THR A 269 12.98 2.22 16.56
C THR A 269 12.65 0.92 17.29
N ARG A 270 13.48 0.51 18.23
CA ARG A 270 13.03 -0.33 19.34
C ARG A 270 11.89 0.40 20.09
N PRO A 271 11.15 -0.27 20.98
CA PRO A 271 10.27 0.44 21.90
C PRO A 271 11.09 1.50 22.67
N LEU A 272 10.52 2.68 22.85
CA LEU A 272 11.11 3.69 23.72
C LEU A 272 11.15 3.16 25.15
N THR A 273 12.22 3.45 25.85
CA THR A 273 12.28 3.22 27.30
C THR A 273 11.34 4.18 28.02
N ASP A 274 11.00 3.89 29.28
CA ASP A 274 10.16 4.79 30.09
C ASP A 274 10.74 6.20 30.16
N ALA A 275 12.06 6.35 30.33
CA ALA A 275 12.73 7.63 30.36
C ALA A 275 12.66 8.39 29.03
N GLU A 276 12.81 7.68 27.90
CA GLU A 276 12.66 8.27 26.54
C GLU A 276 11.23 8.69 26.28
N ASP A 277 10.27 7.89 26.73
CA ASP A 277 8.84 8.17 26.56
C ASP A 277 8.39 9.35 27.45
N ASP A 278 8.90 9.44 28.67
CA ASP A 278 8.74 10.61 29.54
C ASP A 278 9.35 11.86 28.93
N ALA A 279 10.53 11.75 28.33
CA ALA A 279 11.21 12.89 27.70
C ALA A 279 10.47 13.45 26.49
N ILE A 280 9.58 12.66 25.85
CA ILE A 280 8.67 13.16 24.79
C ILE A 280 7.26 13.48 25.32
N GLY A 281 7.00 13.37 26.64
CA GLY A 281 5.74 13.72 27.27
C GLY A 281 4.65 12.63 27.16
N ARG A 282 4.99 11.38 26.92
CA ARG A 282 4.08 10.22 26.81
C ARG A 282 2.83 10.48 25.96
N PRO A 283 2.93 11.05 24.75
CA PRO A 283 1.75 11.35 23.95
C PRO A 283 1.02 10.07 23.56
N GLU A 284 -0.29 10.16 23.41
CA GLU A 284 -1.09 9.07 22.81
C GLU A 284 -0.56 8.72 21.42
N PRO A 285 -0.69 7.46 20.94
CA PRO A 285 -0.29 7.08 19.58
C PRO A 285 -0.81 8.04 18.52
N TRP A 286 0.01 8.31 17.52
CA TRP A 286 -0.32 9.25 16.46
C TRP A 286 0.36 8.91 15.14
N GLY A 287 -0.20 9.46 14.06
CA GLY A 287 0.37 9.38 12.72
C GLY A 287 0.43 10.74 12.04
N VAL A 288 1.61 11.10 11.53
CA VAL A 288 1.87 12.35 10.81
C VAL A 288 2.22 12.09 9.36
N LEU A 289 1.50 12.77 8.46
CA LEU A 289 1.79 12.90 7.04
C LEU A 289 2.31 14.32 6.77
N SER A 290 3.42 14.45 6.05
CA SER A 290 3.94 15.76 5.70
C SER A 290 3.01 16.52 4.76
N ALA A 291 2.85 17.83 4.97
CA ALA A 291 2.22 18.74 4.01
C ALA A 291 3.08 19.00 2.76
N GLN A 292 4.34 18.57 2.78
CA GLN A 292 5.22 18.59 1.62
C GLN A 292 5.02 17.29 0.81
N SER A 293 4.90 17.43 -0.50
CA SER A 293 4.89 16.28 -1.41
C SER A 293 6.14 15.45 -1.20
N MET A 294 6.00 14.11 -1.11
CA MET A 294 7.09 13.18 -0.82
C MET A 294 7.84 13.43 0.51
N GLY A 295 7.28 14.25 1.41
CA GLY A 295 7.84 14.50 2.73
C GLY A 295 7.73 13.31 3.67
N ALA A 296 8.19 13.48 4.92
CA ALA A 296 8.23 12.39 5.89
C ALA A 296 6.84 11.90 6.30
N THR A 297 6.70 10.58 6.44
CA THR A 297 5.65 9.93 7.21
C THR A 297 6.24 9.49 8.52
N VAL A 298 5.64 9.89 9.63
CA VAL A 298 6.11 9.56 10.98
C VAL A 298 4.95 9.00 11.79
N ARG A 299 5.20 7.99 12.58
CA ARG A 299 4.17 7.39 13.43
C ARG A 299 4.77 7.01 14.78
N LEU A 300 4.08 7.32 15.86
CA LEU A 300 4.27 6.70 17.17
C LEU A 300 3.26 5.57 17.30
N THR A 301 3.75 4.35 17.49
CA THR A 301 2.91 3.15 17.59
C THR A 301 2.43 2.92 19.02
N LYS A 302 1.43 2.05 19.19
CA LYS A 302 0.89 1.66 20.51
C LYS A 302 1.96 1.00 21.39
N ASP A 303 2.87 0.22 20.80
CA ASP A 303 4.01 -0.40 21.48
C ASP A 303 5.22 0.55 21.60
N ARG A 304 4.95 1.86 21.53
CA ARG A 304 5.92 2.96 21.79
C ARG A 304 7.13 2.96 20.85
N ARG A 305 6.96 2.60 19.59
CA ARG A 305 8.01 2.69 18.56
C ARG A 305 7.77 3.89 17.66
N ILE A 306 8.84 4.52 17.20
CA ILE A 306 8.77 5.58 16.18
C ILE A 306 9.11 4.95 14.83
N LEU A 307 8.17 5.03 13.89
CA LEU A 307 8.41 4.73 12.49
C LEU A 307 8.69 6.02 11.74
N MET A 308 9.75 6.00 10.92
CA MET A 308 10.13 7.11 10.03
C MET A 308 10.26 6.61 8.59
N ARG A 309 9.51 7.20 7.66
CA ARG A 309 9.69 7.05 6.21
C ARG A 309 9.90 8.45 5.60
N ASN A 310 11.08 8.74 5.07
CA ASN A 310 11.39 10.05 4.47
C ASN A 310 12.19 9.96 3.17
N THR A 311 12.28 8.78 2.57
CA THR A 311 12.96 8.57 1.29
C THR A 311 12.01 8.02 0.25
N ALA A 312 12.20 8.43 -1.01
CA ALA A 312 11.54 7.89 -2.18
C ALA A 312 12.51 7.97 -3.36
N GLU A 313 12.71 6.87 -4.05
CA GLU A 313 13.75 6.75 -5.08
C GLU A 313 13.27 5.90 -6.24
N ILE A 314 13.78 6.18 -7.45
CA ILE A 314 13.70 5.24 -8.55
C ILE A 314 14.83 4.23 -8.34
N TRP A 315 14.47 3.01 -7.95
CA TRP A 315 15.41 1.95 -7.66
C TRP A 315 15.24 0.79 -8.63
N PRO A 316 16.24 0.48 -9.44
CA PRO A 316 16.06 -0.46 -10.57
C PRO A 316 15.94 -1.92 -10.14
N LYS A 317 16.41 -2.28 -8.94
CA LYS A 317 16.46 -3.68 -8.48
C LYS A 317 15.26 -4.10 -7.60
N LEU A 318 14.28 -3.23 -7.37
CA LEU A 318 13.08 -3.45 -6.54
C LEU A 318 13.34 -3.82 -5.07
N ASN A 319 14.51 -4.27 -4.70
CA ASN A 319 14.98 -4.48 -3.34
C ASN A 319 16.30 -3.73 -3.09
N MET A 320 16.63 -3.49 -1.84
CA MET A 320 17.87 -2.83 -1.42
C MET A 320 18.75 -3.81 -0.65
N SER A 321 20.06 -3.72 -0.85
CA SER A 321 21.03 -4.47 -0.04
C SER A 321 21.09 -3.92 1.39
N ALA A 322 21.69 -4.67 2.30
CA ALA A 322 21.92 -4.22 3.68
C ALA A 322 22.70 -2.89 3.74
N SER A 323 23.73 -2.75 2.89
CA SER A 323 24.51 -1.51 2.79
C SER A 323 23.71 -0.33 2.26
N ASP A 324 22.79 -0.58 1.29
CA ASP A 324 21.87 0.45 0.79
C ASP A 324 20.91 0.91 1.88
N LEU A 325 20.39 -0.02 2.68
CA LEU A 325 19.49 0.27 3.80
C LEU A 325 20.20 1.06 4.91
N GLU A 326 21.46 0.74 5.22
CA GLU A 326 22.23 1.47 6.22
C GLU A 326 22.42 2.96 5.87
N LEU A 327 22.68 3.28 4.60
CA LEU A 327 22.73 4.67 4.15
C LEU A 327 21.39 5.42 4.34
N ARG A 328 20.26 4.72 4.23
CA ARG A 328 18.92 5.31 4.43
C ARG A 328 18.58 5.39 5.92
N LYS A 329 19.02 4.42 6.71
CA LYS A 329 18.90 4.43 8.18
C LYS A 329 19.49 5.72 8.78
N ALA A 330 20.68 6.14 8.33
CA ALA A 330 21.29 7.41 8.76
C ALA A 330 20.41 8.63 8.46
N LYS A 331 19.73 8.66 7.28
CA LYS A 331 18.78 9.73 6.93
C LYS A 331 17.52 9.68 7.80
N HIS A 332 17.03 8.48 8.12
CA HIS A 332 15.87 8.31 9.01
C HIS A 332 16.20 8.73 10.43
N LEU A 333 17.37 8.33 10.95
CA LEU A 333 17.85 8.75 12.26
C LEU A 333 17.94 10.27 12.37
N ASN A 334 18.54 10.94 11.39
CA ASN A 334 18.56 12.41 11.35
C ASN A 334 17.14 13.00 11.36
N GLY A 335 16.21 12.39 10.60
CA GLY A 335 14.79 12.77 10.61
C GLY A 335 14.13 12.63 11.98
N ILE A 336 14.44 11.57 12.74
CA ILE A 336 13.97 11.34 14.10
C ILE A 336 14.60 12.37 15.05
N LYS A 337 15.90 12.54 15.03
CA LYS A 337 16.65 13.48 15.90
C LYS A 337 16.18 14.94 15.73
N ARG A 338 15.85 15.37 14.52
CA ARG A 338 15.29 16.71 14.28
C ARG A 338 13.92 16.91 14.94
N ARG A 339 13.16 15.85 15.18
CA ARG A 339 11.84 15.88 15.83
C ARG A 339 11.92 15.62 17.32
N PHE A 340 12.84 14.78 17.70
CA PHE A 340 13.04 14.30 19.07
C PHE A 340 14.54 14.35 19.40
N PRO A 341 15.13 15.56 19.61
CA PRO A 341 16.57 15.72 19.86
C PRO A 341 17.05 15.03 21.14
N GLN A 342 16.13 14.76 22.06
CA GLN A 342 16.40 14.08 23.33
C GLN A 342 16.61 12.55 23.20
N LEU A 343 16.23 11.94 22.06
CA LEU A 343 16.40 10.50 21.88
C LEU A 343 17.84 10.15 21.45
N GLY A 344 18.32 8.96 21.81
CA GLY A 344 19.66 8.47 21.48
C GLY A 344 19.90 8.20 19.98
N ASP A 345 21.14 7.86 19.61
CA ASP A 345 21.52 7.61 18.21
C ASP A 345 21.37 6.12 17.82
N ASP A 346 21.27 5.22 18.78
CA ASP A 346 21.20 3.75 18.62
C ASP A 346 19.78 3.18 18.68
N ILE A 347 18.77 4.05 18.53
CA ILE A 347 17.36 3.66 18.73
C ILE A 347 16.74 2.88 17.56
N ILE A 348 17.33 2.95 16.34
CA ILE A 348 16.75 2.28 15.16
C ILE A 348 17.09 0.79 15.19
N GLU A 349 16.07 -0.03 15.35
CA GLU A 349 16.15 -1.48 15.39
C GLU A 349 16.04 -2.12 14.00
N SER A 350 15.22 -1.56 13.11
CA SER A 350 14.95 -2.14 11.79
C SER A 350 14.88 -1.07 10.71
N SER A 351 15.38 -1.40 9.51
CA SER A 351 15.26 -0.58 8.32
C SER A 351 14.95 -1.46 7.12
N TRP A 352 13.96 -1.07 6.30
CA TRP A 352 13.53 -1.88 5.17
C TRP A 352 13.08 -1.01 3.98
N SER A 353 12.98 -1.64 2.84
CA SER A 353 12.41 -1.05 1.63
C SER A 353 11.05 -1.64 1.28
N GLY A 354 10.27 -0.88 0.55
CA GLY A 354 8.99 -1.30 -0.01
C GLY A 354 8.71 -0.56 -1.31
N THR A 355 7.97 -1.19 -2.21
CA THR A 355 7.68 -0.64 -3.54
C THR A 355 6.25 -0.15 -3.61
N ILE A 356 6.05 1.07 -4.11
CA ILE A 356 4.73 1.60 -4.48
C ILE A 356 4.60 1.68 -5.99
N CYS A 357 3.35 1.58 -6.48
CA CYS A 357 3.00 1.73 -7.88
C CYS A 357 2.22 3.03 -8.09
N LEU A 358 2.66 3.83 -9.06
CA LEU A 358 2.10 5.13 -9.38
C LEU A 358 1.73 5.22 -10.85
N SER A 359 0.70 6.01 -11.17
CA SER A 359 0.35 6.42 -12.53
C SER A 359 0.55 7.92 -12.72
N GLY A 360 0.61 8.39 -13.96
CA GLY A 360 0.86 9.81 -14.25
C GLY A 360 -0.32 10.72 -13.88
N ASN A 361 -1.53 10.20 -13.83
CA ASN A 361 -2.78 10.93 -13.53
C ASN A 361 -3.47 10.47 -12.24
N ASN A 362 -2.77 9.75 -11.36
CA ASN A 362 -3.32 9.14 -10.15
C ASN A 362 -4.53 8.21 -10.38
N ALA A 363 -4.71 7.68 -11.59
CA ALA A 363 -5.71 6.67 -11.87
C ALA A 363 -5.22 5.28 -11.44
N ASN A 364 -6.16 4.41 -11.12
CA ASN A 364 -5.92 3.04 -10.74
C ASN A 364 -6.02 2.08 -11.94
N VAL A 365 -5.60 0.84 -11.80
CA VAL A 365 -5.94 -0.25 -12.71
C VAL A 365 -7.06 -1.04 -12.06
N PHE A 366 -8.21 -1.15 -12.76
CA PHE A 366 -9.34 -1.97 -12.35
C PHE A 366 -10.20 -2.26 -13.58
N SER A 367 -9.99 -3.38 -14.20
CA SER A 367 -10.73 -3.75 -15.43
C SER A 367 -10.52 -5.21 -15.80
N GLU A 368 -11.42 -5.71 -16.63
CA GLU A 368 -11.11 -6.83 -17.51
C GLU A 368 -10.09 -6.36 -18.56
N LEU A 369 -8.98 -7.05 -18.67
CA LEU A 369 -7.89 -6.74 -19.61
C LEU A 369 -8.06 -7.47 -20.94
N GLU A 370 -8.46 -8.72 -20.84
CA GLU A 370 -8.70 -9.64 -21.91
C GLU A 370 -9.81 -10.61 -21.44
N ASN A 371 -10.50 -11.28 -22.34
CA ASN A 371 -11.61 -12.18 -21.98
C ASN A 371 -11.19 -13.18 -20.88
N GLY A 372 -11.82 -13.07 -19.72
CA GLY A 372 -11.53 -13.88 -18.54
C GLY A 372 -10.28 -13.50 -17.74
N MET A 373 -9.57 -12.40 -18.11
CA MET A 373 -8.45 -11.88 -17.34
C MET A 373 -8.79 -10.50 -16.75
N PHE A 374 -8.78 -10.41 -15.45
CA PHE A 374 -9.08 -9.21 -14.69
C PHE A 374 -7.84 -8.72 -13.95
N ALA A 375 -7.73 -7.42 -13.71
CA ALA A 375 -6.61 -6.85 -12.97
C ALA A 375 -7.02 -5.71 -12.05
N ALA A 376 -6.40 -5.67 -10.87
CA ALA A 376 -6.53 -4.59 -9.91
C ALA A 376 -5.16 -4.18 -9.35
N GLY A 377 -4.89 -2.86 -9.28
CA GLY A 377 -3.61 -2.35 -8.81
C GLY A 377 -3.42 -0.86 -9.05
N CYS A 378 -2.17 -0.40 -8.92
CA CYS A 378 -1.76 0.98 -9.10
C CYS A 378 -2.50 1.94 -8.15
N TYR A 379 -2.32 1.73 -6.83
CA TYR A 379 -3.08 2.43 -5.78
C TYR A 379 -2.53 3.81 -5.41
N ASN A 380 -1.50 4.30 -6.08
CA ASN A 380 -0.93 5.63 -5.86
C ASN A 380 -0.67 5.92 -4.36
N ALA A 381 -0.02 4.97 -3.67
CA ALA A 381 0.32 4.98 -2.24
C ALA A 381 -0.85 4.82 -1.24
N SER A 382 -2.08 4.53 -1.69
CA SER A 382 -3.26 4.25 -0.82
C SER A 382 -3.60 2.75 -0.77
N GLY A 383 -2.59 1.88 -0.73
CA GLY A 383 -2.73 0.45 -1.02
C GLY A 383 -3.41 -0.41 0.05
N ILE A 384 -3.61 0.04 1.30
CA ILE A 384 -4.30 -0.77 2.32
C ILE A 384 -5.79 -0.82 1.99
N GLY A 385 -6.48 0.33 2.06
CA GLY A 385 -7.92 0.40 1.81
C GLY A 385 -8.30 0.03 0.39
N LEU A 386 -7.64 0.66 -0.60
CA LEU A 386 -7.93 0.36 -1.99
C LEU A 386 -7.54 -1.06 -2.39
N GLY A 387 -6.51 -1.65 -1.76
CA GLY A 387 -6.13 -3.04 -2.05
C GLY A 387 -7.22 -4.03 -1.64
N VAL A 388 -7.80 -3.87 -0.46
CA VAL A 388 -8.90 -4.72 0.02
C VAL A 388 -10.18 -4.48 -0.80
N LEU A 389 -10.59 -3.22 -0.96
CA LEU A 389 -11.77 -2.85 -1.74
C LEU A 389 -11.68 -3.40 -3.17
N PHE A 390 -10.60 -3.09 -3.88
CA PHE A 390 -10.44 -3.51 -5.28
C PHE A 390 -10.32 -5.03 -5.43
N GLY A 391 -9.72 -5.71 -4.44
CA GLY A 391 -9.69 -7.18 -4.43
C GLY A 391 -11.09 -7.78 -4.33
N THR A 392 -11.90 -7.26 -3.42
CA THR A 392 -13.31 -7.68 -3.27
C THR A 392 -14.12 -7.37 -4.53
N GLU A 393 -14.03 -6.15 -5.04
CA GLU A 393 -14.85 -5.71 -6.18
C GLU A 393 -14.41 -6.29 -7.53
N ILE A 394 -13.10 -6.58 -7.72
CA ILE A 394 -12.65 -7.24 -8.96
C ILE A 394 -13.11 -8.70 -9.03
N ALA A 395 -13.23 -9.38 -7.90
CA ALA A 395 -13.82 -10.71 -7.84
C ALA A 395 -15.30 -10.70 -8.20
N LYS A 396 -16.07 -9.72 -7.70
CA LYS A 396 -17.48 -9.52 -8.08
C LYS A 396 -17.62 -9.20 -9.57
N LEU A 397 -16.82 -8.26 -10.10
CA LEU A 397 -16.81 -7.93 -11.53
C LEU A 397 -16.52 -9.16 -12.39
N ALA A 398 -15.51 -9.94 -12.01
CA ALA A 398 -15.14 -11.18 -12.70
C ALA A 398 -16.23 -12.25 -12.63
N SER A 399 -17.08 -12.20 -11.61
CA SER A 399 -18.26 -13.06 -11.43
C SER A 399 -19.52 -12.53 -12.15
N GLY A 400 -19.43 -11.38 -12.83
CA GLY A 400 -20.55 -10.78 -13.58
C GLY A 400 -21.40 -9.81 -12.77
N GLU A 401 -21.02 -9.47 -11.55
CA GLU A 401 -21.73 -8.47 -10.76
C GLU A 401 -21.29 -7.04 -11.11
N MET A 402 -22.23 -6.09 -10.93
CA MET A 402 -21.97 -4.66 -11.16
C MET A 402 -22.49 -3.86 -9.96
N THR A 403 -21.65 -3.69 -8.95
CA THR A 403 -21.95 -2.93 -7.73
C THR A 403 -21.81 -1.42 -7.94
N GLU A 404 -22.24 -0.63 -6.98
CA GLU A 404 -22.02 0.82 -6.96
C GLU A 404 -20.53 1.14 -6.80
N GLU A 405 -19.83 0.39 -5.95
CA GLU A 405 -18.38 0.48 -5.76
C GLU A 405 -17.62 0.21 -7.06
N ILE A 406 -18.01 -0.82 -7.84
CA ILE A 406 -17.41 -1.11 -9.14
C ILE A 406 -17.54 0.11 -10.07
N ARG A 407 -18.75 0.68 -10.19
CA ARG A 407 -18.97 1.87 -11.02
C ARG A 407 -18.13 3.05 -10.56
N MET A 408 -18.08 3.30 -9.26
CA MET A 408 -17.28 4.37 -8.66
C MET A 408 -15.78 4.16 -8.93
N ILE A 409 -15.25 2.95 -8.74
CA ILE A 409 -13.84 2.63 -9.02
C ILE A 409 -13.52 2.85 -10.51
N GLN A 410 -14.39 2.42 -11.42
CA GLN A 410 -14.19 2.55 -12.86
C GLN A 410 -14.09 4.01 -13.32
N THR A 411 -14.68 4.98 -12.63
CA THR A 411 -14.54 6.41 -12.96
C THR A 411 -13.10 6.92 -12.88
N ASN A 412 -12.22 6.22 -12.11
CA ASN A 412 -10.81 6.58 -11.94
C ASN A 412 -9.84 5.46 -12.36
N SER A 413 -10.24 4.59 -13.28
CA SER A 413 -9.47 3.37 -13.63
C SER A 413 -8.84 3.39 -15.02
N ASN A 414 -8.45 4.57 -15.50
CA ASN A 414 -7.77 4.72 -16.79
C ASN A 414 -6.41 5.43 -16.65
N PRO A 415 -5.34 4.71 -16.25
CA PRO A 415 -4.00 5.28 -16.19
C PRO A 415 -3.54 5.80 -17.54
N MET A 416 -3.03 7.04 -17.58
CA MET A 416 -2.53 7.65 -18.80
C MET A 416 -1.25 6.96 -19.30
N LEU A 417 -0.96 7.08 -20.59
CA LEU A 417 0.30 6.64 -21.16
C LEU A 417 1.44 7.49 -20.61
N LEU A 418 2.51 6.84 -20.20
CA LEU A 418 3.72 7.47 -19.69
C LEU A 418 4.78 7.59 -20.80
N PRO A 419 5.66 8.60 -20.72
CA PRO A 419 6.81 8.67 -21.61
C PRO A 419 7.65 7.40 -21.57
N PRO A 420 8.27 6.99 -22.67
CA PRO A 420 9.17 5.84 -22.68
C PRO A 420 10.43 6.12 -21.85
N GLN A 421 11.15 5.05 -21.46
CA GLN A 421 12.48 5.17 -20.89
C GLN A 421 13.47 5.70 -21.96
N PRO A 422 14.44 6.56 -21.59
CA PRO A 422 14.79 7.02 -20.24
C PRO A 422 14.04 8.27 -19.76
N PHE A 423 13.19 8.88 -20.59
CA PHE A 423 12.51 10.17 -20.30
C PHE A 423 11.65 10.11 -19.03
N LEU A 424 10.94 9.01 -18.82
CA LEU A 424 10.16 8.80 -17.59
C LEU A 424 11.05 8.89 -16.35
N ARG A 425 12.20 8.19 -16.38
CA ARG A 425 13.15 8.17 -15.26
C ARG A 425 13.70 9.56 -14.97
N TRP A 426 14.06 10.31 -16.00
CA TRP A 426 14.55 11.68 -15.86
C TRP A 426 13.48 12.61 -15.30
N GLY A 427 12.26 12.57 -15.85
CA GLY A 427 11.15 13.40 -15.38
C GLY A 427 10.79 13.14 -13.93
N VAL A 428 10.69 11.87 -13.53
CA VAL A 428 10.43 11.49 -12.13
C VAL A 428 11.61 11.90 -11.23
N GLY A 429 12.86 11.71 -11.66
CA GLY A 429 14.05 12.12 -10.91
C GLY A 429 14.09 13.62 -10.66
N LEU A 430 13.82 14.44 -11.68
CA LEU A 430 13.72 15.90 -11.56
C LEU A 430 12.59 16.31 -10.61
N ARG A 431 11.44 15.65 -10.69
CA ARG A 431 10.32 15.90 -9.76
C ARG A 431 10.67 15.59 -8.31
N LEU A 432 11.30 14.45 -8.06
CA LEU A 432 11.74 14.07 -6.71
C LEU A 432 12.80 15.03 -6.17
N MET A 433 13.73 15.51 -7.01
CA MET A 433 14.69 16.55 -6.61
C MET A 433 13.97 17.86 -6.24
N ARG A 434 13.09 18.35 -7.10
CA ARG A 434 12.30 19.58 -6.80
C ARG A 434 11.54 19.45 -5.48
N ASP A 435 10.84 18.33 -5.28
CA ASP A 435 10.01 18.09 -4.08
C ASP A 435 10.86 17.95 -2.80
N ARG A 436 12.20 17.77 -2.90
CA ARG A 436 13.13 17.79 -1.77
C ARG A 436 13.61 19.20 -1.38
N PHE A 437 13.69 20.11 -2.35
CA PHE A 437 14.24 21.46 -2.14
C PHE A 437 13.15 22.53 -1.96
N PHE A 438 11.93 22.30 -2.41
CA PHE A 438 10.79 23.22 -2.37
C PHE A 438 9.56 22.57 -1.72
#